data_46333470ccefa1c48f0209c7e33025cf
#
_entry.id   46333470ccefa1c48f0209c7e33025cf
#
_cell.length_a   1.000
_cell.length_b   1.000
_cell.length_c   1.000
_cell.angle_alpha   90.00
_cell.angle_beta   90.00
_cell.angle_gamma   90.00
#
_symmetry.space_group_name_H-M   'P 1'
#
loop_
_entity.id
_entity.type
_entity.pdbx_description
1 polymer ?
#
loop_
_entity_poly.entity_id
_entity_poly.type
_entity_poly.pdbx_seq_one_letter_code
_entity_poly.pdbx_strand_id
1 'polypeptide(L)'
;MSRLRYNRKTAVDFLKSSCPRMAELIRDKGAFTLKVNGDDDLFTSLARSITYQQLSGKAAATIYGRFEALFDDSRPNAADTIELPLSTLRSVGLSNNKALSVLDLAEHVVSGALPNQRNMARLDDDAVIASLCRVRGIGPWT
;
A
#
# COMPACT_ATOMS: atom_id res chain seq x y z
N MET A 1 -2.32 15.50 -7.14
CA MET A 1 -1.25 14.67 -7.77
C MET A 1 -0.01 14.71 -6.89
N SER A 2 0.38 13.58 -6.32
CA SER A 2 1.64 13.47 -5.57
C SER A 2 2.81 13.59 -6.54
N ARG A 3 3.65 14.60 -6.32
CA ARG A 3 4.82 14.86 -7.16
C ARG A 3 6.00 14.08 -6.61
N LEU A 4 6.66 13.27 -7.44
CA LEU A 4 7.92 12.63 -7.06
C LEU A 4 8.92 13.69 -6.59
N ARG A 5 9.62 13.42 -5.49
CA ARG A 5 10.63 14.34 -4.91
C ARG A 5 11.92 14.43 -5.75
N TYR A 6 12.03 13.67 -6.84
CA TYR A 6 13.19 13.64 -7.72
C TYR A 6 12.81 13.84 -9.19
N ASN A 7 13.76 14.30 -9.99
CA ASN A 7 13.59 14.42 -11.44
C ASN A 7 13.91 13.09 -12.11
N ARG A 8 12.88 12.45 -12.71
CA ARG A 8 13.02 11.14 -13.38
C ARG A 8 14.09 11.15 -14.46
N LYS A 9 14.13 12.19 -15.27
CA LYS A 9 15.11 12.28 -16.37
C LYS A 9 16.52 12.28 -15.83
N THR A 10 16.80 13.13 -14.85
CA THR A 10 18.11 13.20 -14.18
C THR A 10 18.50 11.87 -13.56
N ALA A 11 17.58 11.18 -12.87
CA ALA A 11 17.86 9.88 -12.27
C ALA A 11 18.17 8.79 -13.32
N VAL A 12 17.39 8.75 -14.41
CA VAL A 12 17.62 7.81 -15.52
C VAL A 12 18.94 8.08 -16.23
N ASP A 13 19.26 9.36 -16.52
CA ASP A 13 20.49 9.76 -17.17
C ASP A 13 21.71 9.42 -16.29
N PHE A 14 21.60 9.64 -14.97
CA PHE A 14 22.64 9.23 -14.01
C PHE A 14 22.86 7.71 -14.00
N LEU A 15 21.80 6.91 -13.95
CA LEU A 15 21.93 5.44 -13.98
C LEU A 15 22.56 4.93 -15.27
N LYS A 16 22.22 5.54 -16.43
CA LYS A 16 22.80 5.20 -17.72
C LYS A 16 24.31 5.51 -17.78
N SER A 17 24.72 6.64 -17.20
CA SER A 17 26.13 7.04 -17.20
C SER A 17 26.98 6.27 -16.19
N SER A 18 26.38 5.84 -15.07
CA SER A 18 27.12 5.20 -13.96
C SER A 18 27.30 3.70 -14.15
N CYS A 19 26.46 3.02 -14.93
CA CYS A 19 26.51 1.58 -15.08
C CYS A 19 26.11 1.13 -16.51
N PRO A 20 27.04 0.52 -17.28
CA PRO A 20 26.75 0.03 -18.63
C PRO A 20 25.59 -0.97 -18.70
N ARG A 21 25.47 -1.88 -17.71
CA ARG A 21 24.37 -2.85 -17.64
C ARG A 21 23.02 -2.16 -17.40
N MET A 22 22.98 -1.10 -16.58
CA MET A 22 21.79 -0.30 -16.40
C MET A 22 21.41 0.47 -17.66
N ALA A 23 22.40 0.99 -18.39
CA ALA A 23 22.15 1.66 -19.67
C ALA A 23 21.52 0.71 -20.69
N GLU A 24 22.00 -0.52 -20.79
CA GLU A 24 21.44 -1.56 -21.64
C GLU A 24 20.01 -1.94 -21.22
N LEU A 25 19.79 -2.25 -19.93
CA LEU A 25 18.47 -2.57 -19.39
C LEU A 25 17.45 -1.45 -19.66
N ILE A 26 17.83 -0.19 -19.44
CA ILE A 26 16.95 0.95 -19.66
C ILE A 26 16.61 1.10 -21.15
N ARG A 27 17.56 0.82 -22.03
CA ARG A 27 17.33 0.83 -23.48
C ARG A 27 16.34 -0.24 -23.89
N ASP A 28 16.51 -1.46 -23.37
CA ASP A 28 15.68 -2.61 -23.71
C ASP A 28 14.26 -2.52 -23.14
N LYS A 29 14.11 -1.98 -21.92
CA LYS A 29 12.81 -1.85 -21.24
C LYS A 29 12.07 -0.56 -21.56
N GLY A 30 12.75 0.43 -22.12
CA GLY A 30 12.17 1.71 -22.49
C GLY A 30 11.99 2.67 -21.32
N ALA A 31 11.02 3.56 -21.44
CA ALA A 31 10.83 4.66 -20.51
C ALA A 31 10.35 4.17 -19.13
N PHE A 32 10.83 4.83 -18.08
CA PHE A 32 10.35 4.64 -16.71
C PHE A 32 8.91 5.16 -16.56
N THR A 33 7.96 4.25 -16.39
CA THR A 33 6.52 4.55 -16.40
C THR A 33 5.84 4.48 -15.04
N LEU A 34 6.60 4.26 -13.94
CA LEU A 34 6.02 4.21 -12.59
C LEU A 34 5.21 5.48 -12.32
N LYS A 35 3.96 5.29 -11.95
CA LYS A 35 3.06 6.35 -11.47
C LYS A 35 2.84 6.18 -9.98
N VAL A 36 2.77 7.31 -9.27
CA VAL A 36 2.31 7.31 -7.88
C VAL A 36 0.79 7.26 -7.94
N ASN A 37 0.20 6.20 -7.39
CA ASN A 37 -1.24 6.12 -7.20
C ASN A 37 -1.61 7.12 -6.09
N GLY A 38 -2.33 8.18 -6.45
CA GLY A 38 -2.65 9.28 -5.54
C GLY A 38 -4.11 9.35 -5.10
N ASP A 39 -4.93 8.43 -5.58
CA ASP A 39 -6.38 8.48 -5.43
C ASP A 39 -6.90 7.60 -4.27
N ASP A 40 -6.10 6.65 -3.80
CA ASP A 40 -6.46 5.82 -2.65
C ASP A 40 -6.11 6.53 -1.34
N ASP A 41 -7.00 6.44 -0.35
CA ASP A 41 -6.68 6.86 1.01
C ASP A 41 -5.67 5.91 1.67
N LEU A 42 -5.16 6.31 2.84
CA LEU A 42 -4.14 5.54 3.57
C LEU A 42 -4.65 4.14 3.94
N PHE A 43 -5.91 4.03 4.41
CA PHE A 43 -6.48 2.75 4.81
C PHE A 43 -6.56 1.79 3.63
N THR A 44 -7.17 2.22 2.53
CA THR A 44 -7.34 1.43 1.30
C THR A 44 -6.00 0.94 0.74
N SER A 45 -5.02 1.85 0.67
CA SER A 45 -3.66 1.52 0.18
C SER A 45 -2.98 0.45 1.04
N LEU A 46 -3.05 0.57 2.36
CA LEU A 46 -2.41 -0.38 3.29
C LEU A 46 -3.18 -1.70 3.39
N ALA A 47 -4.52 -1.69 3.40
CA ALA A 47 -5.33 -2.91 3.37
C ALA A 47 -5.07 -3.73 2.12
N ARG A 48 -4.91 -3.06 0.97
CA ARG A 48 -4.49 -3.70 -0.27
C ARG A 48 -3.09 -4.30 -0.13
N SER A 49 -2.13 -3.55 0.38
CA SER A 49 -0.76 -4.03 0.60
C SER A 49 -0.73 -5.28 1.49
N ILE A 50 -1.45 -5.27 2.61
CA ILE A 50 -1.58 -6.45 3.51
C ILE A 50 -2.17 -7.65 2.75
N THR A 51 -3.21 -7.43 1.94
CA THR A 51 -3.86 -8.50 1.17
C THR A 51 -2.89 -9.12 0.17
N TYR A 52 -2.06 -8.32 -0.49
CA TYR A 52 -1.14 -8.76 -1.54
C TYR A 52 0.13 -9.44 -1.01
N GLN A 53 0.47 -9.33 0.28
CA GLN A 53 1.65 -9.99 0.84
C GLN A 53 1.66 -11.50 0.55
N GLN A 54 2.79 -12.02 0.04
CA GLN A 54 3.02 -13.46 -0.18
C GLN A 54 1.98 -14.16 -1.06
N LEU A 55 1.29 -13.44 -1.94
CA LEU A 55 0.34 -14.00 -2.91
C LEU A 55 0.74 -13.64 -4.33
N SER A 56 0.31 -14.47 -5.29
CA SER A 56 0.34 -14.05 -6.70
C SER A 56 -0.62 -12.90 -6.93
N GLY A 57 -0.29 -12.00 -7.87
CA GLY A 57 -1.12 -10.84 -8.16
C GLY A 57 -2.58 -11.21 -8.50
N LYS A 58 -2.80 -12.33 -9.21
CA LYS A 58 -4.16 -12.81 -9.56
C LYS A 58 -4.94 -13.25 -8.33
N ALA A 59 -4.34 -14.03 -7.45
CA ALA A 59 -5.00 -14.49 -6.21
C ALA A 59 -5.30 -13.32 -5.29
N ALA A 60 -4.34 -12.41 -5.10
CA ALA A 60 -4.50 -11.22 -4.27
C ALA A 60 -5.62 -10.30 -4.80
N ALA A 61 -5.68 -10.07 -6.12
CA ALA A 61 -6.72 -9.27 -6.75
C ALA A 61 -8.13 -9.87 -6.53
N THR A 62 -8.24 -11.20 -6.63
CA THR A 62 -9.53 -11.89 -6.37
C THR A 62 -9.99 -11.70 -4.92
N ILE A 63 -9.07 -11.86 -3.95
CA ILE A 63 -9.39 -11.72 -2.52
C ILE A 63 -9.72 -10.25 -2.22
N TYR A 64 -8.92 -9.33 -2.73
CA TYR A 64 -9.13 -7.90 -2.50
C TYR A 64 -10.45 -7.41 -3.11
N GLY A 65 -10.80 -7.83 -4.33
CA GLY A 65 -12.09 -7.52 -4.94
C GLY A 65 -13.30 -8.04 -4.16
N ARG A 66 -13.16 -9.23 -3.51
CA ARG A 66 -14.21 -9.73 -2.60
C ARG A 66 -14.27 -8.91 -1.31
N PHE A 67 -13.14 -8.42 -0.81
CA PHE A 67 -13.11 -7.51 0.34
C PHE A 67 -13.78 -6.17 -0.01
N GLU A 68 -13.46 -5.59 -1.17
CA GLU A 68 -14.12 -4.37 -1.66
C GLU A 68 -15.65 -4.55 -1.76
N ALA A 69 -16.13 -5.70 -2.23
CA ALA A 69 -17.55 -6.01 -2.37
C ALA A 69 -18.33 -6.11 -1.04
N LEU A 70 -17.66 -6.07 0.12
CA LEU A 70 -18.32 -5.98 1.44
C LEU A 70 -18.83 -4.57 1.75
N PHE A 71 -18.43 -3.55 0.99
CA PHE A 71 -18.70 -2.15 1.28
C PHE A 71 -19.56 -1.52 0.19
N ASP A 72 -20.35 -0.51 0.57
CA ASP A 72 -21.10 0.29 -0.38
C ASP A 72 -20.18 0.93 -1.40
N ASP A 73 -20.61 0.98 -2.65
CA ASP A 73 -19.83 1.48 -3.79
C ASP A 73 -18.46 0.79 -3.97
N SER A 74 -18.25 -0.40 -3.35
CA SER A 74 -16.98 -1.13 -3.35
C SER A 74 -15.80 -0.28 -2.85
N ARG A 75 -16.05 0.57 -1.85
CA ARG A 75 -15.06 1.47 -1.24
C ARG A 75 -14.81 1.10 0.22
N PRO A 76 -13.79 0.27 0.49
CA PRO A 76 -13.41 -0.05 1.87
C PRO A 76 -13.03 1.22 2.64
N ASN A 77 -13.50 1.31 3.88
CA ASN A 77 -13.09 2.34 4.81
C ASN A 77 -12.86 1.75 6.21
N ALA A 78 -12.08 2.46 7.02
CA ALA A 78 -11.69 1.96 8.33
C ALA A 78 -12.87 1.85 9.30
N ALA A 79 -13.81 2.80 9.27
CA ALA A 79 -14.94 2.85 10.20
C ALA A 79 -15.88 1.65 10.01
N ASP A 80 -16.23 1.31 8.78
CA ASP A 80 -17.05 0.15 8.50
C ASP A 80 -16.27 -1.17 8.69
N THR A 81 -14.97 -1.17 8.39
CA THR A 81 -14.13 -2.37 8.52
C THR A 81 -14.02 -2.83 9.98
N ILE A 82 -13.90 -1.92 10.94
CA ILE A 82 -13.76 -2.26 12.37
C ILE A 82 -15.00 -2.97 12.92
N GLU A 83 -16.17 -2.72 12.32
CA GLU A 83 -17.44 -3.33 12.72
C GLU A 83 -17.64 -4.73 12.10
N LEU A 84 -16.79 -5.14 11.15
CA LEU A 84 -16.92 -6.44 10.50
C LEU A 84 -16.42 -7.57 11.42
N PRO A 85 -17.20 -8.66 11.57
CA PRO A 85 -16.72 -9.86 12.26
C PRO A 85 -15.47 -10.42 11.56
N LEU A 86 -14.51 -10.94 12.32
CA LEU A 86 -13.33 -11.64 11.80
C LEU A 86 -13.69 -12.74 10.80
N SER A 87 -14.81 -13.45 11.06
CA SER A 87 -15.33 -14.50 10.17
C SER A 87 -15.70 -13.96 8.79
N THR A 88 -16.25 -12.77 8.69
CA THR A 88 -16.58 -12.11 7.42
C THR A 88 -15.32 -11.80 6.63
N LEU A 89 -14.29 -11.24 7.25
CA LEU A 89 -13.00 -10.98 6.60
C LEU A 89 -12.31 -12.27 6.14
N ARG A 90 -12.47 -13.36 6.89
CA ARG A 90 -11.95 -14.67 6.48
C ARG A 90 -12.73 -15.28 5.32
N SER A 91 -14.05 -15.08 5.25
CA SER A 91 -14.89 -15.63 4.18
C SER A 91 -14.56 -15.08 2.80
N VAL A 92 -14.02 -13.86 2.71
CA VAL A 92 -13.55 -13.29 1.42
C VAL A 92 -12.21 -13.87 0.96
N GLY A 93 -11.54 -14.69 1.81
CA GLY A 93 -10.29 -15.37 1.49
C GLY A 93 -9.04 -14.80 2.20
N LEU A 94 -9.20 -13.87 3.13
CA LEU A 94 -8.09 -13.41 3.96
C LEU A 94 -7.68 -14.53 4.93
N SER A 95 -6.37 -14.75 5.09
CA SER A 95 -5.87 -15.61 6.16
C SER A 95 -6.19 -14.99 7.54
N ASN A 96 -6.21 -15.78 8.59
CA ASN A 96 -6.48 -15.27 9.93
C ASN A 96 -5.57 -14.09 10.30
N ASN A 97 -4.28 -14.20 10.00
CA ASN A 97 -3.33 -13.12 10.29
C ASN A 97 -3.60 -11.85 9.48
N LYS A 98 -3.93 -11.97 8.18
CA LYS A 98 -4.28 -10.83 7.34
C LYS A 98 -5.57 -10.16 7.78
N ALA A 99 -6.59 -10.93 8.14
CA ALA A 99 -7.84 -10.40 8.65
C ALA A 99 -7.63 -9.63 9.96
N LEU A 100 -6.84 -10.16 10.90
CA LEU A 100 -6.45 -9.44 12.11
C LEU A 100 -5.61 -8.19 11.82
N SER A 101 -4.73 -8.23 10.81
CA SER A 101 -3.94 -7.06 10.42
C SER A 101 -4.81 -5.95 9.81
N VAL A 102 -5.83 -6.32 9.03
CA VAL A 102 -6.77 -5.35 8.46
C VAL A 102 -7.64 -4.71 9.54
N LEU A 103 -8.08 -5.47 10.56
CA LEU A 103 -8.81 -4.92 11.70
C LEU A 103 -7.94 -4.00 12.54
N ASP A 104 -6.71 -4.38 12.84
CA ASP A 104 -5.75 -3.56 13.58
C ASP A 104 -5.41 -2.26 12.84
N LEU A 105 -5.27 -2.33 11.50
CA LEU A 105 -5.12 -1.13 10.65
C LEU A 105 -6.34 -0.20 10.78
N ALA A 106 -7.55 -0.76 10.71
CA ALA A 106 -8.79 0.00 10.86
C ALA A 106 -8.85 0.72 12.21
N GLU A 107 -8.51 0.02 13.30
CA GLU A 107 -8.45 0.59 14.65
C GLU A 107 -7.43 1.74 14.74
N HIS A 108 -6.24 1.58 14.19
CA HIS A 108 -5.20 2.63 14.17
C HIS A 108 -5.63 3.86 13.37
N VAL A 109 -6.38 3.69 12.29
CA VAL A 109 -6.91 4.80 11.49
C VAL A 109 -8.05 5.51 12.24
N VAL A 110 -9.02 4.77 12.76
CA VAL A 110 -10.20 5.33 13.46
C VAL A 110 -9.79 6.04 14.75
N SER A 111 -8.88 5.46 15.53
CA SER A 111 -8.37 6.08 16.75
C SER A 111 -7.46 7.29 16.52
N GLY A 112 -7.04 7.55 15.26
CA GLY A 112 -6.08 8.59 14.94
C GLY A 112 -4.64 8.27 15.38
N ALA A 113 -4.34 7.03 15.72
CA ALA A 113 -2.99 6.57 16.07
C ALA A 113 -2.02 6.62 14.90
N LEU A 114 -2.54 6.54 13.65
CA LEU A 114 -1.77 6.81 12.44
C LEU A 114 -1.96 8.26 11.99
N PRO A 115 -0.88 8.95 11.58
CA PRO A 115 -0.99 10.25 10.96
C PRO A 115 -1.83 10.15 9.67
N ASN A 116 -2.70 11.12 9.42
CA ASN A 116 -3.39 11.19 8.15
C ASN A 116 -2.39 11.44 7.00
N GLN A 117 -2.80 11.21 5.75
CA GLN A 117 -1.94 11.32 4.57
C GLN A 117 -1.22 12.69 4.46
N ARG A 118 -1.89 13.78 4.85
CA ARG A 118 -1.32 15.14 4.82
C ARG A 118 -0.20 15.29 5.86
N ASN A 119 -0.38 14.76 7.05
CA ASN A 119 0.61 14.82 8.12
C ASN A 119 1.77 13.87 7.82
N MET A 120 1.48 12.67 7.30
CA MET A 120 2.49 11.70 6.88
C MET A 120 3.43 12.28 5.80
N ALA A 121 2.92 13.06 4.85
CA ALA A 121 3.71 13.72 3.82
C ALA A 121 4.74 14.75 4.35
N ARG A 122 4.66 15.12 5.63
CA ARG A 122 5.58 16.06 6.31
C ARG A 122 6.65 15.35 7.13
N LEU A 123 6.50 14.04 7.35
CA LEU A 123 7.46 13.22 8.08
C LEU A 123 8.62 12.85 7.16
N ASP A 124 9.78 12.56 7.76
CA ASP A 124 10.87 11.87 7.05
C ASP A 124 10.54 10.38 6.88
N ASP A 125 11.34 9.68 6.08
CA ASP A 125 11.08 8.29 5.74
C ASP A 125 11.15 7.37 6.96
N ASP A 126 12.05 7.62 7.90
CA ASP A 126 12.20 6.81 9.13
C ASP A 126 10.98 6.97 10.04
N ALA A 127 10.46 8.20 10.19
CA ALA A 127 9.26 8.47 10.96
C ALA A 127 8.00 7.86 10.32
N VAL A 128 7.91 7.86 8.98
CA VAL A 128 6.84 7.17 8.25
C VAL A 128 6.90 5.68 8.50
N ILE A 129 8.07 5.06 8.33
CA ILE A 129 8.29 3.62 8.57
C ILE A 129 7.92 3.27 10.02
N ALA A 130 8.43 4.02 11.00
CA ALA A 130 8.15 3.78 12.42
C ALA A 130 6.64 3.87 12.73
N SER A 131 5.94 4.84 12.14
CA SER A 131 4.48 5.00 12.32
C SER A 131 3.71 3.82 11.74
N LEU A 132 4.02 3.40 10.50
CA LEU A 132 3.31 2.34 9.81
C LEU A 132 3.62 0.95 10.41
N CYS A 133 4.84 0.70 10.86
CA CYS A 133 5.24 -0.56 11.50
C CYS A 133 4.57 -0.81 12.86
N ARG A 134 3.83 0.15 13.41
CA ARG A 134 2.99 -0.06 14.59
C ARG A 134 1.77 -0.93 14.29
N VAL A 135 1.33 -0.94 13.04
CA VAL A 135 0.21 -1.76 12.59
C VAL A 135 0.66 -3.20 12.43
N ARG A 136 -0.13 -4.12 12.96
CA ARG A 136 0.11 -5.57 12.86
C ARG A 136 0.31 -5.98 11.38
N GLY A 137 1.36 -6.74 11.12
CA GLY A 137 1.63 -7.29 9.79
C GLY A 137 2.18 -6.29 8.78
N ILE A 138 2.44 -5.05 9.19
CA ILE A 138 3.17 -4.06 8.39
C ILE A 138 4.62 -4.04 8.86
N GLY A 139 5.53 -4.22 7.94
CA GLY A 139 6.97 -4.11 8.14
C GLY A 139 7.58 -3.06 7.21
N PRO A 140 8.90 -2.82 7.31
CA PRO A 140 9.59 -1.82 6.49
C PRO A 140 9.45 -2.02 4.97
N TRP A 141 9.08 -3.23 4.54
CA TRP A 141 8.91 -3.62 3.14
C TRP A 141 7.44 -3.66 2.67
N THR A 142 6.48 -3.34 3.52
CA THR A 142 5.07 -3.24 3.16
C THR A 142 4.76 -1.86 2.55
#